data_00888148837bdb8892161471e5cdf9fa
#
_entry.id   00888148837bdb8892161471e5cdf9fa
#
_cell.length_a   1.000
_cell.length_b   1.000
_cell.length_c   1.000
_cell.angle_alpha   90.00
_cell.angle_beta   90.00
_cell.angle_gamma   90.00
#
_symmetry.space_group_name_H-M   'P 1'
#
loop_
_entity.id
_entity.type
_entity.pdbx_description
1 polymer ?
#
loop_
_entity_poly.entity_id
_entity_poly.type
_entity_poly.pdbx_seq_one_letter_code
_entity_poly.pdbx_strand_id
1 'polypeptide(L)'
;MAVFGVDYAWGRPGASALKRAGAKFACRYLSHDTTGKNLTRAEADELSEAGIWLVVVWETAANRALDGKAAGTADAQAAASQAESCGMPGDRPIYFAVDWDASSSQQSAINAYLDGAASVLGRDRVGLYAGYGPVNRAFDAGKITYGWQTYAWSGGRWDARAQLQQYSNDHTINGVGLDYDRAVKDDYGQWRVGVSPGEDDEMPSYVSVGTTKEQQLPAGQWTNVSWQHDYADSEHQHSDSGGPSLLWGSAYYSLTAAVTVTGVPAGTLIQARAVEVDAKDDSKVTGGPVQDYVSAGDQTHIVYSIGADTVGDGYRVRFQVAQHGSGAAKVATGGSAKVFFWR
;
A
#
# COMPACT_ATOMS: atom_id res chain seq x y z
N MET A 1 -6.59 10.24 -3.95
CA MET A 1 -6.85 9.55 -5.25
C MET A 1 -7.72 8.33 -4.98
N ALA A 2 -8.53 7.87 -5.96
CA ALA A 2 -9.29 6.63 -5.77
C ALA A 2 -8.35 5.42 -5.80
N VAL A 3 -8.52 4.49 -4.86
CA VAL A 3 -7.70 3.29 -4.73
C VAL A 3 -8.41 2.14 -5.45
N PHE A 4 -7.73 1.44 -6.34
CA PHE A 4 -8.27 0.32 -7.09
C PHE A 4 -8.33 -0.97 -6.25
N GLY A 5 -9.46 -1.67 -6.31
CA GLY A 5 -9.69 -2.96 -5.71
C GLY A 5 -10.64 -3.84 -6.51
N VAL A 6 -10.96 -4.99 -5.98
CA VAL A 6 -11.81 -5.99 -6.61
C VAL A 6 -12.72 -6.66 -5.59
N ASP A 7 -13.84 -7.25 -6.06
CA ASP A 7 -14.59 -8.23 -5.30
C ASP A 7 -14.77 -9.53 -6.09
N TYR A 8 -14.80 -10.66 -5.39
CA TYR A 8 -14.97 -11.98 -5.97
C TYR A 8 -15.52 -13.00 -4.96
N ALA A 9 -16.23 -13.99 -5.46
CA ALA A 9 -16.91 -15.01 -4.67
C ALA A 9 -16.13 -16.33 -4.61
N TRP A 10 -16.51 -17.33 -5.42
CA TRP A 10 -16.02 -18.72 -5.30
C TRP A 10 -14.59 -18.96 -5.81
N GLY A 11 -14.12 -18.19 -6.79
CA GLY A 11 -12.76 -18.32 -7.30
C GLY A 11 -11.73 -17.68 -6.37
N ARG A 12 -10.46 -17.99 -6.61
CA ARG A 12 -9.31 -17.38 -5.91
C ARG A 12 -8.25 -16.97 -6.93
N PRO A 13 -8.16 -15.68 -7.30
CA PRO A 13 -7.16 -15.22 -8.27
C PRO A 13 -5.72 -15.34 -7.75
N GLY A 14 -5.54 -15.37 -6.41
CA GLY A 14 -4.27 -15.36 -5.73
C GLY A 14 -3.67 -13.96 -5.58
N ALA A 15 -3.02 -13.71 -4.46
CA ALA A 15 -2.49 -12.39 -4.09
C ALA A 15 -1.50 -11.83 -5.13
N SER A 16 -0.60 -12.67 -5.64
CA SER A 16 0.37 -12.25 -6.67
C SER A 16 -0.29 -11.77 -7.97
N ALA A 17 -1.40 -12.38 -8.39
CA ALA A 17 -2.10 -11.95 -9.61
C ALA A 17 -2.85 -10.63 -9.39
N LEU A 18 -3.49 -10.47 -8.23
CA LEU A 18 -4.15 -9.23 -7.84
C LEU A 18 -3.16 -8.06 -7.74
N LYS A 19 -2.00 -8.29 -7.12
CA LYS A 19 -0.93 -7.29 -7.01
C LYS A 19 -0.42 -6.85 -8.39
N ARG A 20 -0.17 -7.80 -9.31
CA ARG A 20 0.23 -7.49 -10.69
C ARG A 20 -0.83 -6.71 -11.46
N ALA A 21 -2.10 -6.93 -11.16
CA ALA A 21 -3.21 -6.16 -11.75
C ALA A 21 -3.37 -4.76 -11.12
N GLY A 22 -2.59 -4.44 -10.08
CA GLY A 22 -2.62 -3.16 -9.38
C GLY A 22 -3.68 -3.06 -8.28
N ALA A 23 -4.36 -4.16 -7.92
CA ALA A 23 -5.33 -4.16 -6.85
C ALA A 23 -4.65 -3.92 -5.50
N LYS A 24 -5.19 -2.98 -4.73
CA LYS A 24 -4.73 -2.62 -3.39
C LYS A 24 -5.63 -3.22 -2.30
N PHE A 25 -6.86 -3.59 -2.63
CA PHE A 25 -7.78 -4.26 -1.71
C PHE A 25 -8.66 -5.28 -2.44
N ALA A 26 -9.19 -6.21 -1.65
CA ALA A 26 -10.16 -7.22 -2.07
C ALA A 26 -11.36 -7.23 -1.12
N CYS A 27 -12.56 -7.07 -1.68
CA CYS A 27 -13.81 -7.27 -0.95
C CYS A 27 -14.18 -8.75 -1.00
N ARG A 28 -14.37 -9.36 0.17
CA ARG A 28 -14.60 -10.79 0.30
C ARG A 28 -15.87 -11.08 1.06
N TYR A 29 -16.48 -12.20 0.72
CA TYR A 29 -17.78 -12.61 1.21
C TYR A 29 -17.69 -13.36 2.53
N LEU A 30 -18.67 -13.12 3.40
CA LEU A 30 -19.04 -13.92 4.56
C LEU A 30 -20.49 -14.39 4.37
N SER A 31 -20.80 -15.63 4.67
CA SER A 31 -22.14 -16.18 4.51
C SER A 31 -22.31 -17.53 5.17
N HIS A 32 -23.49 -18.13 5.06
CA HIS A 32 -23.72 -19.53 5.41
C HIS A 32 -23.33 -20.51 4.28
N ASP A 33 -22.78 -20.04 3.19
CA ASP A 33 -22.30 -20.89 2.10
C ASP A 33 -21.11 -21.76 2.52
N THR A 34 -21.12 -23.02 2.17
CA THR A 34 -20.06 -23.99 2.45
C THR A 34 -19.34 -24.45 1.18
N THR A 35 -19.66 -23.88 0.01
CA THR A 35 -19.11 -24.31 -1.28
C THR A 35 -17.88 -23.52 -1.73
N GLY A 36 -17.38 -22.63 -0.87
CA GLY A 36 -16.14 -21.91 -1.11
C GLY A 36 -16.31 -20.42 -1.43
N LYS A 37 -17.52 -19.84 -1.27
CA LYS A 37 -17.76 -18.42 -1.43
C LYS A 37 -17.02 -17.56 -0.41
N ASN A 38 -16.96 -18.04 0.84
CA ASN A 38 -16.51 -17.27 1.98
C ASN A 38 -15.00 -17.05 2.02
N LEU A 39 -14.59 -15.93 2.57
CA LEU A 39 -13.22 -15.69 2.98
C LEU A 39 -12.80 -16.77 3.98
N THR A 40 -11.57 -17.23 3.85
CA THR A 40 -10.94 -18.14 4.81
C THR A 40 -9.76 -17.45 5.51
N ARG A 41 -9.36 -17.96 6.68
CA ARG A 41 -8.19 -17.46 7.39
C ARG A 41 -6.92 -17.53 6.52
N ALA A 42 -6.72 -18.63 5.83
CA ALA A 42 -5.55 -18.80 4.95
C ALA A 42 -5.51 -17.79 3.80
N GLU A 43 -6.67 -17.47 3.20
CA GLU A 43 -6.75 -16.42 2.18
C GLU A 43 -6.53 -15.03 2.78
N ALA A 44 -7.05 -14.77 3.98
CA ALA A 44 -6.84 -13.51 4.67
C ALA A 44 -5.35 -13.30 5.00
N ASP A 45 -4.66 -14.34 5.46
CA ASP A 45 -3.21 -14.31 5.69
C ASP A 45 -2.45 -14.04 4.39
N GLU A 46 -2.73 -14.80 3.30
CA GLU A 46 -2.09 -14.64 1.98
C GLU A 46 -2.22 -13.20 1.43
N LEU A 47 -3.43 -12.65 1.47
CA LEU A 47 -3.70 -11.29 0.97
C LEU A 47 -3.01 -10.24 1.83
N SER A 48 -3.06 -10.39 3.15
CA SER A 48 -2.43 -9.47 4.11
C SER A 48 -0.90 -9.45 3.98
N GLU A 49 -0.26 -10.62 3.87
CA GLU A 49 1.19 -10.76 3.65
C GLU A 49 1.63 -10.12 2.33
N ALA A 50 0.78 -10.17 1.31
CA ALA A 50 1.04 -9.50 0.03
C ALA A 50 0.79 -7.99 0.04
N GLY A 51 0.32 -7.42 1.16
CA GLY A 51 -0.01 -5.99 1.28
C GLY A 51 -1.36 -5.60 0.68
N ILE A 52 -2.24 -6.58 0.40
CA ILE A 52 -3.60 -6.34 -0.10
C ILE A 52 -4.54 -6.20 1.09
N TRP A 53 -5.26 -5.07 1.17
CA TRP A 53 -6.26 -4.83 2.18
C TRP A 53 -7.51 -5.69 1.95
N LEU A 54 -8.20 -6.03 3.01
CA LEU A 54 -9.43 -6.79 3.01
C LEU A 54 -10.60 -5.90 3.42
N VAL A 55 -11.75 -6.13 2.80
CA VAL A 55 -13.06 -5.64 3.21
C VAL A 55 -14.02 -6.83 3.22
N VAL A 56 -14.97 -6.88 4.12
CA VAL A 56 -15.91 -8.01 4.19
C VAL A 56 -17.35 -7.57 4.00
N VAL A 57 -18.09 -8.41 3.28
CA VAL A 57 -19.53 -8.26 3.07
C VAL A 57 -20.27 -9.54 3.46
N TRP A 58 -21.32 -9.38 4.25
CA TRP A 58 -22.25 -10.46 4.56
C TRP A 58 -23.34 -10.54 3.49
N GLU A 59 -23.41 -11.70 2.83
CA GLU A 59 -24.42 -11.95 1.82
C GLU A 59 -24.84 -13.42 1.80
N THR A 60 -26.09 -13.72 2.18
CA THR A 60 -26.66 -15.07 2.13
C THR A 60 -27.68 -15.23 1.00
N ALA A 61 -28.59 -14.27 0.86
CA ALA A 61 -29.55 -14.18 -0.21
C ALA A 61 -29.74 -12.70 -0.58
N ALA A 62 -29.93 -12.40 -1.84
CA ALA A 62 -30.03 -11.03 -2.36
C ALA A 62 -31.00 -10.16 -1.55
N ASN A 63 -32.17 -10.69 -1.22
CA ASN A 63 -33.26 -9.98 -0.53
C ASN A 63 -33.34 -10.22 1.00
N ARG A 64 -32.31 -10.77 1.60
CA ARG A 64 -32.27 -11.12 3.05
C ARG A 64 -32.62 -9.97 3.97
N ALA A 65 -32.28 -8.74 3.60
CA ALA A 65 -32.56 -7.57 4.43
C ALA A 65 -34.07 -7.26 4.58
N LEU A 66 -34.96 -7.87 3.78
CA LEU A 66 -36.40 -7.73 3.95
C LEU A 66 -36.95 -8.48 5.18
N ASP A 67 -36.21 -9.42 5.74
CA ASP A 67 -36.60 -10.16 6.94
C ASP A 67 -36.46 -9.33 8.23
N GLY A 68 -35.97 -8.11 8.14
CA GLY A 68 -35.98 -7.10 9.19
C GLY A 68 -35.05 -7.38 10.37
N LYS A 69 -35.40 -6.81 11.53
CA LYS A 69 -34.47 -6.67 12.66
C LYS A 69 -33.92 -7.99 13.21
N ALA A 70 -34.75 -9.01 13.39
CA ALA A 70 -34.30 -10.29 13.95
C ALA A 70 -33.28 -10.98 13.03
N ALA A 71 -33.51 -10.90 11.72
CA ALA A 71 -32.58 -11.40 10.71
C ALA A 71 -31.25 -10.65 10.75
N GLY A 72 -31.30 -9.31 10.81
CA GLY A 72 -30.10 -8.49 10.91
C GLY A 72 -29.25 -8.78 12.16
N THR A 73 -29.91 -9.06 13.30
CA THR A 73 -29.22 -9.47 14.53
C THR A 73 -28.51 -10.82 14.35
N ALA A 74 -29.23 -11.83 13.84
CA ALA A 74 -28.65 -13.16 13.64
C ALA A 74 -27.50 -13.16 12.62
N ASP A 75 -27.68 -12.44 11.51
CA ASP A 75 -26.70 -12.34 10.46
C ASP A 75 -25.43 -11.59 10.93
N ALA A 76 -25.58 -10.54 11.72
CA ALA A 76 -24.45 -9.81 12.27
C ALA A 76 -23.65 -10.64 13.31
N GLN A 77 -24.31 -11.47 14.11
CA GLN A 77 -23.61 -12.40 15.00
C GLN A 77 -22.77 -13.43 14.21
N ALA A 78 -23.36 -14.01 13.17
CA ALA A 78 -22.66 -14.98 12.34
C ALA A 78 -21.52 -14.32 11.55
N ALA A 79 -21.75 -13.15 10.98
CA ALA A 79 -20.75 -12.38 10.26
C ALA A 79 -19.56 -11.97 11.13
N ALA A 80 -19.83 -11.48 12.35
CA ALA A 80 -18.79 -11.11 13.30
C ALA A 80 -17.91 -12.31 13.67
N SER A 81 -18.53 -13.47 13.98
CA SER A 81 -17.79 -14.70 14.30
C SER A 81 -16.94 -15.21 13.14
N GLN A 82 -17.45 -15.15 11.89
CA GLN A 82 -16.66 -15.54 10.72
C GLN A 82 -15.52 -14.55 10.46
N ALA A 83 -15.76 -13.24 10.55
CA ALA A 83 -14.75 -12.21 10.37
C ALA A 83 -13.62 -12.35 11.40
N GLU A 84 -13.96 -12.56 12.68
CA GLU A 84 -12.98 -12.82 13.75
C GLU A 84 -12.15 -14.07 13.47
N SER A 85 -12.77 -15.16 13.01
CA SER A 85 -12.06 -16.40 12.65
C SER A 85 -11.09 -16.21 11.48
N CYS A 86 -11.36 -15.24 10.61
CA CYS A 86 -10.46 -14.81 9.54
C CYS A 86 -9.37 -13.83 10.01
N GLY A 87 -9.39 -13.39 11.27
CA GLY A 87 -8.41 -12.48 11.85
C GLY A 87 -8.73 -10.99 11.68
N MET A 88 -9.98 -10.65 11.38
CA MET A 88 -10.43 -9.25 11.29
C MET A 88 -10.43 -8.61 12.68
N PRO A 89 -9.85 -7.41 12.85
CA PRO A 89 -9.94 -6.65 14.09
C PRO A 89 -11.39 -6.30 14.47
N GLY A 90 -11.67 -6.32 15.78
CA GLY A 90 -13.01 -6.18 16.30
C GLY A 90 -13.65 -4.79 16.18
N ASP A 91 -12.91 -3.81 15.69
CA ASP A 91 -13.36 -2.43 15.45
C ASP A 91 -13.67 -2.14 13.97
N ARG A 92 -13.39 -3.08 13.04
CA ARG A 92 -13.62 -2.88 11.61
C ARG A 92 -15.07 -3.17 11.21
N PRO A 93 -15.60 -2.44 10.20
CA PRO A 93 -16.99 -2.60 9.76
C PRO A 93 -17.22 -3.87 8.95
N ILE A 94 -18.46 -4.33 8.98
CA ILE A 94 -18.99 -5.35 8.08
C ILE A 94 -20.07 -4.71 7.21
N TYR A 95 -19.97 -4.89 5.90
CA TYR A 95 -21.00 -4.49 4.96
C TYR A 95 -22.07 -5.59 4.88
N PHE A 96 -23.34 -5.19 4.77
CA PHE A 96 -24.48 -6.09 4.59
C PHE A 96 -25.08 -5.87 3.19
N ALA A 97 -25.30 -6.95 2.44
CA ALA A 97 -25.72 -6.82 1.06
C ALA A 97 -27.23 -6.63 0.91
N VAL A 98 -27.60 -5.69 0.05
CA VAL A 98 -28.90 -5.50 -0.56
C VAL A 98 -28.70 -5.55 -2.06
N ASP A 99 -28.73 -6.78 -2.59
CA ASP A 99 -28.26 -7.07 -3.95
C ASP A 99 -29.43 -7.17 -4.95
N TRP A 100 -30.30 -6.15 -4.93
CA TRP A 100 -31.38 -5.96 -5.89
C TRP A 100 -31.78 -4.47 -5.97
N ASP A 101 -32.60 -4.12 -6.96
CA ASP A 101 -33.16 -2.77 -7.11
C ASP A 101 -34.26 -2.51 -6.05
N ALA A 102 -33.83 -2.20 -4.83
CA ALA A 102 -34.73 -2.02 -3.70
C ALA A 102 -35.50 -0.69 -3.79
N SER A 103 -36.83 -0.79 -3.82
CA SER A 103 -37.73 0.36 -3.84
C SER A 103 -37.75 1.12 -2.51
N SER A 104 -38.29 2.34 -2.54
CA SER A 104 -38.46 3.14 -1.32
C SER A 104 -39.42 2.51 -0.30
N SER A 105 -40.41 1.72 -0.76
CA SER A 105 -41.35 1.00 0.13
C SER A 105 -40.68 -0.12 0.93
N GLN A 106 -39.56 -0.65 0.45
CA GLN A 106 -38.78 -1.70 1.12
C GLN A 106 -37.77 -1.14 2.13
N GLN A 107 -37.52 0.17 2.11
CA GLN A 107 -36.50 0.79 2.95
C GLN A 107 -36.74 0.61 4.45
N SER A 108 -38.00 0.57 4.89
CA SER A 108 -38.32 0.36 6.31
C SER A 108 -37.81 -1.00 6.82
N ALA A 109 -37.98 -2.06 6.02
CA ALA A 109 -37.47 -3.39 6.36
C ALA A 109 -35.93 -3.44 6.36
N ILE A 110 -35.30 -2.83 5.33
CA ILE A 110 -33.84 -2.69 5.24
C ILE A 110 -33.30 -1.93 6.46
N ASN A 111 -33.92 -0.82 6.85
CA ASN A 111 -33.50 -0.06 8.03
C ASN A 111 -33.65 -0.87 9.31
N ALA A 112 -34.71 -1.65 9.45
CA ALA A 112 -34.90 -2.54 10.60
C ALA A 112 -33.82 -3.64 10.64
N TYR A 113 -33.44 -4.21 9.50
CA TYR A 113 -32.35 -5.17 9.38
C TYR A 113 -31.02 -4.54 9.83
N LEU A 114 -30.69 -3.33 9.35
CA LEU A 114 -29.49 -2.59 9.74
C LEU A 114 -29.49 -2.20 11.23
N ASP A 115 -30.67 -1.94 11.82
CA ASP A 115 -30.82 -1.75 13.28
C ASP A 115 -30.53 -3.04 14.05
N GLY A 116 -30.90 -4.19 13.48
CA GLY A 116 -30.53 -5.50 14.00
C GLY A 116 -29.02 -5.71 13.98
N ALA A 117 -28.38 -5.43 12.86
CA ALA A 117 -26.93 -5.51 12.74
C ALA A 117 -26.21 -4.57 13.72
N ALA A 118 -26.69 -3.33 13.85
CA ALA A 118 -26.13 -2.36 14.78
C ALA A 118 -26.28 -2.75 16.25
N SER A 119 -27.31 -3.55 16.61
CA SER A 119 -27.46 -4.04 17.99
C SER A 119 -26.37 -5.04 18.41
N VAL A 120 -25.66 -5.61 17.43
CA VAL A 120 -24.53 -6.55 17.64
C VAL A 120 -23.18 -5.84 17.49
N LEU A 121 -23.00 -5.10 16.40
CA LEU A 121 -21.72 -4.54 16.02
C LEU A 121 -21.46 -3.13 16.60
N GLY A 122 -22.51 -2.41 16.96
CA GLY A 122 -22.46 -0.96 17.07
C GLY A 122 -22.70 -0.28 15.73
N ARG A 123 -23.31 0.92 15.75
CA ARG A 123 -23.67 1.66 14.53
C ARG A 123 -22.44 2.00 13.67
N ASP A 124 -21.36 2.34 14.34
CA ASP A 124 -20.10 2.76 13.70
C ASP A 124 -19.45 1.66 12.83
N ARG A 125 -19.86 0.41 13.02
CA ARG A 125 -19.35 -0.75 12.28
C ARG A 125 -20.33 -1.32 11.27
N VAL A 126 -21.47 -0.66 11.03
CA VAL A 126 -22.46 -1.12 10.05
C VAL A 126 -22.24 -0.47 8.70
N GLY A 127 -21.94 -1.29 7.69
CA GLY A 127 -21.89 -0.92 6.29
C GLY A 127 -23.07 -1.49 5.48
N LEU A 128 -23.35 -0.91 4.32
CA LEU A 128 -24.35 -1.37 3.36
C LEU A 128 -23.75 -1.44 1.95
N TYR A 129 -23.83 -2.62 1.32
CA TYR A 129 -23.67 -2.77 -0.12
C TYR A 129 -25.03 -2.70 -0.80
N ALA A 130 -25.23 -1.77 -1.71
CA ALA A 130 -26.46 -1.65 -2.51
C ALA A 130 -26.30 -0.65 -3.67
N GLY A 131 -27.36 -0.51 -4.50
CA GLY A 131 -27.49 0.61 -5.43
C GLY A 131 -27.68 1.95 -4.71
N TYR A 132 -27.64 3.04 -5.49
CA TYR A 132 -27.73 4.41 -4.97
C TYR A 132 -28.92 4.64 -4.03
N GLY A 133 -30.14 4.17 -4.42
CA GLY A 133 -31.36 4.46 -3.66
C GLY A 133 -31.31 3.98 -2.21
N PRO A 134 -31.07 2.68 -1.94
CA PRO A 134 -30.97 2.15 -0.59
C PRO A 134 -29.81 2.78 0.22
N VAL A 135 -28.64 2.97 -0.41
CA VAL A 135 -27.47 3.59 0.25
C VAL A 135 -27.79 5.01 0.70
N ASN A 136 -28.32 5.83 -0.20
CA ASN A 136 -28.67 7.23 0.11
C ASN A 136 -29.69 7.30 1.26
N ARG A 137 -30.80 6.53 1.16
CA ARG A 137 -31.82 6.51 2.22
C ARG A 137 -31.33 5.97 3.55
N ALA A 138 -30.40 5.01 3.55
CA ALA A 138 -29.82 4.47 4.77
C ALA A 138 -28.91 5.49 5.47
N PHE A 139 -28.10 6.24 4.71
CA PHE A 139 -27.33 7.37 5.24
C PHE A 139 -28.23 8.48 5.78
N ASP A 140 -29.29 8.87 5.04
CA ASP A 140 -30.23 9.92 5.48
C ASP A 140 -30.94 9.54 6.79
N ALA A 141 -31.23 8.26 6.98
CA ALA A 141 -31.86 7.73 8.18
C ALA A 141 -30.85 7.42 9.32
N GLY A 142 -29.55 7.65 9.15
CA GLY A 142 -28.51 7.33 10.13
C GLY A 142 -28.39 5.83 10.44
N LYS A 143 -28.65 4.97 9.45
CA LYS A 143 -28.65 3.50 9.62
C LYS A 143 -27.31 2.85 9.27
N ILE A 144 -26.42 3.57 8.61
CA ILE A 144 -25.08 3.10 8.23
C ILE A 144 -24.04 4.18 8.48
N THR A 145 -22.82 3.77 8.71
CA THR A 145 -21.62 4.61 8.74
C THR A 145 -20.81 4.41 7.46
N TYR A 146 -20.84 3.22 6.90
CA TYR A 146 -20.12 2.87 5.66
C TYR A 146 -21.09 2.54 4.53
N GLY A 147 -20.79 3.01 3.32
CA GLY A 147 -21.51 2.67 2.10
C GLY A 147 -20.57 2.08 1.04
N TRP A 148 -20.97 0.95 0.48
CA TRP A 148 -20.38 0.37 -0.72
C TRP A 148 -21.46 0.36 -1.80
N GLN A 149 -21.34 1.30 -2.74
CA GLN A 149 -22.37 1.50 -3.74
C GLN A 149 -21.99 0.83 -5.05
N THR A 150 -22.89 0.00 -5.60
CA THR A 150 -22.76 -0.51 -6.96
C THR A 150 -23.31 0.48 -7.98
N TYR A 151 -22.75 0.49 -9.21
CA TYR A 151 -23.31 1.24 -10.34
C TYR A 151 -24.64 0.65 -10.82
N ALA A 152 -24.84 -0.65 -10.59
CA ALA A 152 -26.12 -1.30 -10.89
C ALA A 152 -27.26 -0.61 -10.12
N TRP A 153 -28.41 -0.47 -10.75
CA TRP A 153 -29.61 0.19 -10.22
C TRP A 153 -29.39 1.63 -9.72
N SER A 154 -28.27 2.24 -10.05
CA SER A 154 -27.91 3.58 -9.54
C SER A 154 -28.26 4.72 -10.50
N GLY A 155 -28.59 4.42 -11.75
CA GLY A 155 -28.94 5.42 -12.76
C GLY A 155 -27.85 6.46 -12.99
N GLY A 156 -26.58 6.05 -12.90
CA GLY A 156 -25.40 6.91 -13.05
C GLY A 156 -25.11 7.82 -11.86
N ARG A 157 -25.85 7.70 -10.75
CA ARG A 157 -25.66 8.51 -9.54
C ARG A 157 -24.74 7.82 -8.56
N TRP A 158 -23.96 8.64 -7.81
CA TRP A 158 -23.12 8.19 -6.70
C TRP A 158 -23.41 9.04 -5.47
N ASP A 159 -23.58 8.40 -4.30
CA ASP A 159 -23.66 9.09 -3.02
C ASP A 159 -22.23 9.48 -2.57
N ALA A 160 -22.01 10.77 -2.36
CA ALA A 160 -20.69 11.27 -1.97
C ALA A 160 -20.22 10.81 -0.58
N ARG A 161 -21.12 10.25 0.23
CA ARG A 161 -20.82 9.68 1.56
C ARG A 161 -20.29 8.26 1.48
N ALA A 162 -20.58 7.52 0.38
CA ALA A 162 -20.12 6.15 0.20
C ALA A 162 -18.59 6.10 0.13
N GLN A 163 -18.02 5.10 0.77
CA GLN A 163 -16.57 4.86 0.84
C GLN A 163 -16.07 4.05 -0.34
N LEU A 164 -16.88 3.08 -0.80
CA LEU A 164 -16.56 2.16 -1.89
C LEU A 164 -17.56 2.30 -3.03
N GLN A 165 -17.06 2.10 -4.23
CA GLN A 165 -17.84 2.10 -5.47
C GLN A 165 -17.47 0.88 -6.32
N GLN A 166 -18.40 -0.08 -6.49
CA GLN A 166 -18.31 -1.10 -7.51
C GLN A 166 -18.73 -0.48 -8.83
N TYR A 167 -17.79 -0.28 -9.75
CA TYR A 167 -18.01 0.55 -10.93
C TYR A 167 -17.99 -0.21 -12.25
N SER A 168 -17.57 -1.48 -12.26
CA SER A 168 -17.52 -2.30 -13.45
C SER A 168 -17.51 -3.79 -13.10
N ASN A 169 -18.34 -4.59 -13.73
CA ASN A 169 -18.50 -6.02 -13.45
C ASN A 169 -17.92 -6.89 -14.58
N ASP A 170 -17.89 -8.21 -14.36
CA ASP A 170 -17.58 -9.24 -15.35
C ASP A 170 -16.13 -9.18 -15.89
N HIS A 171 -15.17 -8.87 -15.02
CA HIS A 171 -13.73 -8.94 -15.33
C HIS A 171 -13.13 -10.30 -14.96
N THR A 172 -11.92 -10.55 -15.46
CA THR A 172 -11.18 -11.79 -15.16
C THR A 172 -9.74 -11.48 -14.81
N ILE A 173 -9.29 -11.97 -13.64
CA ILE A 173 -7.87 -11.98 -13.25
C ILE A 173 -7.49 -13.42 -12.93
N ASN A 174 -6.43 -13.92 -13.56
CA ASN A 174 -5.92 -15.27 -13.37
C ASN A 174 -7.00 -16.37 -13.54
N GLY A 175 -7.91 -16.20 -14.50
CA GLY A 175 -9.00 -17.16 -14.79
C GLY A 175 -10.18 -17.10 -13.81
N VAL A 176 -10.20 -16.17 -12.87
CA VAL A 176 -11.27 -15.95 -11.90
C VAL A 176 -12.09 -14.75 -12.28
N GLY A 177 -13.43 -14.93 -12.36
CA GLY A 177 -14.38 -13.83 -12.53
C GLY A 177 -14.46 -12.97 -11.28
N LEU A 178 -14.45 -11.64 -11.47
CA LEU A 178 -14.47 -10.66 -10.40
C LEU A 178 -15.01 -9.31 -10.89
N ASP A 179 -15.36 -8.45 -9.97
CA ASP A 179 -15.82 -7.11 -10.25
C ASP A 179 -14.79 -6.06 -9.80
N TYR A 180 -14.80 -4.89 -10.44
CA TYR A 180 -13.87 -3.81 -10.15
C TYR A 180 -14.49 -2.80 -9.20
N ASP A 181 -13.74 -2.54 -8.13
CA ASP A 181 -14.06 -1.57 -7.09
C ASP A 181 -13.06 -0.44 -7.03
N ARG A 182 -13.51 0.65 -6.44
CA ARG A 182 -12.60 1.73 -6.01
C ARG A 182 -12.99 2.26 -4.65
N ALA A 183 -12.02 2.46 -3.78
CA ALA A 183 -12.19 3.23 -2.57
C ALA A 183 -12.02 4.72 -2.89
N VAL A 184 -12.97 5.54 -2.43
CA VAL A 184 -13.02 6.99 -2.68
C VAL A 184 -12.87 7.80 -1.39
N LYS A 185 -12.66 7.12 -0.28
CA LYS A 185 -12.33 7.66 1.05
C LYS A 185 -11.10 6.91 1.57
N ASP A 186 -10.36 7.52 2.49
CA ASP A 186 -9.18 6.91 3.10
C ASP A 186 -9.55 5.77 4.04
N ASP A 187 -10.59 5.95 4.87
CA ASP A 187 -11.20 4.86 5.63
C ASP A 187 -12.43 4.32 4.88
N TYR A 188 -12.31 3.09 4.35
CA TYR A 188 -13.39 2.34 3.69
C TYR A 188 -13.68 1.00 4.38
N GLY A 189 -13.22 0.87 5.64
CA GLY A 189 -13.41 -0.35 6.42
C GLY A 189 -12.37 -1.43 6.16
N GLN A 190 -11.25 -1.08 5.57
CA GLN A 190 -10.17 -2.00 5.26
C GLN A 190 -9.45 -2.51 6.51
N TRP A 191 -8.92 -3.72 6.41
CA TRP A 191 -8.12 -4.37 7.45
C TRP A 191 -7.12 -5.36 6.84
N ARG A 192 -6.10 -5.73 7.61
CA ARG A 192 -5.16 -6.82 7.32
C ARG A 192 -4.92 -7.62 8.60
N VAL A 193 -4.59 -8.90 8.45
CA VAL A 193 -4.25 -9.74 9.60
C VAL A 193 -2.98 -9.22 10.27
N GLY A 194 -3.03 -9.03 11.60
CA GLY A 194 -1.88 -8.59 12.38
C GLY A 194 -1.53 -7.12 12.27
N VAL A 195 -2.34 -6.31 11.56
CA VAL A 195 -2.14 -4.85 11.43
C VAL A 195 -3.19 -4.12 12.25
N SER A 196 -2.78 -3.28 13.18
CA SER A 196 -3.69 -2.45 13.98
C SER A 196 -4.23 -1.28 13.16
N PRO A 197 -5.53 -0.89 13.33
CA PRO A 197 -6.07 0.31 12.69
C PRO A 197 -5.28 1.55 13.14
N GLY A 198 -4.82 2.34 12.18
CA GLY A 198 -4.02 3.55 12.44
C GLY A 198 -2.51 3.34 12.42
N GLU A 199 -2.02 2.13 12.41
CA GLU A 199 -0.73 1.83 11.85
C GLU A 199 -0.91 1.78 10.33
N ASP A 200 -0.71 2.92 9.67
CA ASP A 200 -0.41 2.97 8.24
C ASP A 200 0.94 2.28 8.09
N ASP A 201 0.88 0.97 8.08
CA ASP A 201 2.01 0.11 7.83
C ASP A 201 2.27 0.04 6.33
N GLU A 202 2.53 1.18 5.73
CA GLU A 202 3.50 1.19 4.68
C GLU A 202 4.86 0.98 5.36
N MET A 203 5.15 -0.27 5.73
CA MET A 203 6.55 -0.64 5.91
C MET A 203 7.25 -0.11 4.67
N PRO A 204 8.21 0.80 4.84
CA PRO A 204 8.87 1.36 3.68
C PRO A 204 9.46 0.22 2.87
N SER A 205 9.25 0.25 1.57
CA SER A 205 10.06 -0.55 0.67
C SER A 205 11.52 -0.14 0.86
N TYR A 206 12.46 -1.04 0.63
CA TYR A 206 13.85 -0.69 0.81
C TYR A 206 14.77 -1.30 -0.25
N VAL A 207 15.82 -0.53 -0.54
CA VAL A 207 16.97 -0.97 -1.31
C VAL A 207 18.15 -1.12 -0.36
N SER A 208 18.89 -2.20 -0.48
CA SER A 208 20.14 -2.43 0.25
C SER A 208 21.21 -2.93 -0.72
N VAL A 209 22.28 -2.16 -0.86
CA VAL A 209 23.34 -2.40 -1.86
C VAL A 209 24.73 -2.31 -1.26
N GLY A 210 25.72 -2.84 -1.97
CA GLY A 210 27.10 -2.83 -1.53
C GLY A 210 28.14 -2.62 -2.62
N THR A 211 29.34 -2.13 -2.23
CA THR A 211 30.50 -2.00 -3.12
C THR A 211 31.36 -3.26 -3.06
N THR A 212 31.60 -3.90 -4.19
CA THR A 212 32.50 -5.06 -4.30
C THR A 212 33.76 -4.76 -5.13
N LYS A 213 33.85 -3.56 -5.71
CA LYS A 213 35.01 -3.09 -6.48
C LYS A 213 35.47 -1.73 -5.99
N GLU A 214 36.78 -1.50 -5.98
CA GLU A 214 37.32 -0.16 -5.73
C GLU A 214 36.94 0.80 -6.85
N GLN A 215 36.71 2.07 -6.49
CA GLN A 215 36.31 3.12 -7.42
C GLN A 215 37.23 4.33 -7.25
N GLN A 216 37.75 4.86 -8.37
CA GLN A 216 38.61 6.04 -8.32
C GLN A 216 37.86 7.27 -7.87
N LEU A 217 38.49 8.09 -7.05
CA LEU A 217 37.94 9.33 -6.48
C LEU A 217 38.85 10.51 -6.87
N PRO A 218 38.67 11.10 -8.08
CA PRO A 218 39.47 12.23 -8.54
C PRO A 218 39.35 13.45 -7.61
N ALA A 219 40.47 14.18 -7.46
CA ALA A 219 40.48 15.36 -6.62
C ALA A 219 39.58 16.48 -7.15
N GLY A 220 38.86 17.14 -6.27
CA GLY A 220 38.02 18.28 -6.57
C GLY A 220 36.77 17.99 -7.41
N GLN A 221 36.41 16.71 -7.56
CA GLN A 221 35.25 16.30 -8.37
C GLN A 221 34.25 15.49 -7.55
N TRP A 222 32.96 15.76 -7.73
CA TRP A 222 31.90 14.90 -7.24
C TRP A 222 31.86 13.60 -8.04
N THR A 223 32.00 12.48 -7.38
CA THR A 223 32.01 11.15 -7.96
C THR A 223 30.81 10.36 -7.46
N ASN A 224 30.01 9.84 -8.38
CA ASN A 224 28.93 8.91 -8.03
C ASN A 224 29.54 7.61 -7.53
N VAL A 225 29.10 7.15 -6.35
CA VAL A 225 29.43 5.80 -5.88
C VAL A 225 28.54 4.80 -6.59
N SER A 226 29.17 3.82 -7.24
CA SER A 226 28.48 2.70 -7.89
C SER A 226 28.41 1.50 -6.94
N TRP A 227 27.29 0.79 -7.00
CA TRP A 227 26.99 -0.32 -6.10
C TRP A 227 26.89 -1.60 -6.95
N GLN A 228 27.74 -2.58 -6.69
CA GLN A 228 27.85 -3.76 -7.55
C GLN A 228 27.17 -4.99 -7.02
N HIS A 229 26.57 -4.90 -5.82
CA HIS A 229 25.88 -6.02 -5.20
C HIS A 229 24.57 -5.56 -4.55
N ASP A 230 23.48 -6.25 -4.87
CA ASP A 230 22.17 -6.04 -4.26
C ASP A 230 21.95 -7.07 -3.16
N TYR A 231 21.83 -6.59 -1.92
CA TYR A 231 21.40 -7.42 -0.80
C TYR A 231 19.88 -7.55 -0.76
N ALA A 232 19.15 -6.49 -1.15
CA ALA A 232 17.71 -6.43 -1.27
C ALA A 232 17.29 -5.30 -2.22
N ASP A 233 16.46 -5.62 -3.20
CA ASP A 233 15.83 -4.67 -4.13
C ASP A 233 14.63 -5.30 -4.81
N SER A 234 13.58 -5.61 -4.04
CA SER A 234 12.39 -6.31 -4.56
C SER A 234 11.61 -5.51 -5.60
N GLU A 235 11.78 -4.19 -5.65
CA GLU A 235 11.09 -3.30 -6.58
C GLU A 235 11.99 -2.81 -7.73
N HIS A 236 13.20 -3.37 -7.87
CA HIS A 236 14.15 -3.02 -8.94
C HIS A 236 14.44 -1.52 -9.03
N GLN A 237 14.75 -0.91 -7.87
CA GLN A 237 15.05 0.51 -7.75
C GLN A 237 16.52 0.84 -8.00
N HIS A 238 17.41 -0.09 -7.69
CA HIS A 238 18.83 0.05 -8.00
C HIS A 238 19.07 -0.15 -9.49
N SER A 239 20.08 0.54 -10.02
CA SER A 239 20.49 0.38 -11.41
C SER A 239 21.05 -1.02 -11.66
N ASP A 240 20.62 -1.67 -12.71
CA ASP A 240 21.19 -2.94 -13.17
C ASP A 240 22.71 -2.85 -13.34
N SER A 241 23.40 -3.96 -13.13
CA SER A 241 24.83 -4.13 -13.41
C SER A 241 25.79 -3.24 -12.60
N GLY A 242 25.39 -2.82 -11.38
CA GLY A 242 26.30 -2.10 -10.48
C GLY A 242 26.42 -0.60 -10.76
N GLY A 243 25.32 0.01 -11.18
CA GLY A 243 25.22 1.46 -11.42
C GLY A 243 25.14 2.28 -10.13
N PRO A 244 25.10 3.61 -10.23
CA PRO A 244 25.09 4.51 -9.08
C PRO A 244 23.69 4.86 -8.56
N SER A 245 22.60 4.55 -9.28
CA SER A 245 21.25 4.95 -8.88
C SER A 245 20.72 4.04 -7.79
N LEU A 246 20.23 4.63 -6.70
CA LEU A 246 19.72 3.94 -5.50
C LEU A 246 18.21 3.87 -5.45
N LEU A 247 17.54 4.85 -6.05
CA LEU A 247 16.07 4.98 -6.04
C LEU A 247 15.62 5.73 -7.29
N TRP A 248 14.51 5.30 -7.88
CA TRP A 248 13.81 6.00 -8.95
C TRP A 248 12.58 6.71 -8.38
N GLY A 249 12.32 7.95 -8.79
CA GLY A 249 11.15 8.71 -8.33
C GLY A 249 9.84 8.14 -8.84
N SER A 250 8.71 8.42 -8.23
CA SER A 250 8.33 9.44 -7.27
C SER A 250 8.19 8.82 -5.88
N ALA A 251 8.89 9.30 -4.87
CA ALA A 251 8.86 8.72 -3.51
C ALA A 251 9.32 9.71 -2.44
N TYR A 252 8.86 9.49 -1.19
CA TYR A 252 9.55 9.95 0.01
C TYR A 252 10.61 8.91 0.37
N TYR A 253 11.77 9.33 0.85
CA TYR A 253 12.83 8.39 1.20
C TYR A 253 13.70 8.84 2.37
N SER A 254 14.35 7.87 3.03
CA SER A 254 15.52 8.08 3.88
C SER A 254 16.69 7.28 3.32
N LEU A 255 17.90 7.82 3.43
CA LEU A 255 19.12 7.19 2.92
C LEU A 255 20.19 7.16 4.00
N THR A 256 20.82 6.00 4.16
CA THR A 256 22.09 5.88 4.88
C THR A 256 23.10 5.19 3.97
N ALA A 257 24.26 5.84 3.74
CA ALA A 257 25.38 5.28 2.98
C ALA A 257 26.64 5.28 3.84
N ALA A 258 27.33 4.14 3.89
CA ALA A 258 28.59 3.97 4.61
C ALA A 258 29.67 3.50 3.63
N VAL A 259 30.72 4.28 3.46
CA VAL A 259 31.85 3.96 2.58
C VAL A 259 33.18 4.27 3.25
N THR A 260 34.24 3.59 2.83
CA THR A 260 35.61 3.88 3.24
C THR A 260 36.35 4.54 2.08
N VAL A 261 36.94 5.70 2.33
CA VAL A 261 37.81 6.41 1.40
C VAL A 261 39.26 6.18 1.81
N THR A 262 40.09 5.84 0.83
CA THR A 262 41.52 5.59 1.01
C THR A 262 42.37 6.50 0.13
N GLY A 263 43.62 6.75 0.49
CA GLY A 263 44.58 7.52 -0.31
C GLY A 263 44.42 9.03 -0.22
N VAL A 264 43.62 9.53 0.73
CA VAL A 264 43.48 10.98 0.99
C VAL A 264 44.40 11.35 2.16
N PRO A 265 45.30 12.36 2.05
CA PRO A 265 46.16 12.79 3.14
C PRO A 265 45.36 13.21 4.38
N ALA A 266 45.92 12.94 5.57
CA ALA A 266 45.30 13.35 6.84
C ALA A 266 45.06 14.86 6.89
N GLY A 267 43.92 15.28 7.47
CA GLY A 267 43.50 16.68 7.58
C GLY A 267 42.84 17.24 6.32
N THR A 268 42.76 16.46 5.24
CA THR A 268 42.10 16.89 3.98
C THR A 268 40.58 16.79 4.07
N LEU A 269 39.90 17.75 3.49
CA LEU A 269 38.43 17.75 3.38
C LEU A 269 37.94 16.65 2.45
N ILE A 270 36.97 15.88 2.89
CA ILE A 270 36.16 14.96 2.10
C ILE A 270 34.71 15.38 2.29
N GLN A 271 33.93 15.36 1.23
CA GLN A 271 32.53 15.74 1.24
C GLN A 271 31.66 14.60 0.73
N ALA A 272 30.47 14.44 1.29
CA ALA A 272 29.49 13.48 0.82
C ALA A 272 28.10 14.14 0.72
N ARG A 273 27.31 13.68 -0.26
CA ARG A 273 25.92 14.13 -0.46
C ARG A 273 25.09 13.10 -1.17
N ALA A 274 23.77 13.15 -0.99
CA ALA A 274 22.81 12.59 -1.91
C ALA A 274 22.45 13.66 -2.97
N VAL A 275 22.10 13.20 -4.17
CA VAL A 275 21.67 14.08 -5.26
C VAL A 275 20.52 13.45 -6.02
N GLU A 276 19.65 14.30 -6.58
CA GLU A 276 18.70 13.92 -7.60
C GLU A 276 19.30 14.17 -8.99
N VAL A 277 19.18 13.18 -9.85
CA VAL A 277 19.70 13.24 -11.23
C VAL A 277 18.55 12.97 -12.19
N ASP A 278 18.40 13.80 -13.22
CA ASP A 278 17.41 13.58 -14.28
C ASP A 278 17.65 12.22 -14.95
N ALA A 279 16.59 11.44 -15.09
CA ALA A 279 16.69 10.07 -15.62
C ALA A 279 17.09 10.02 -17.11
N LYS A 280 16.91 11.12 -17.84
CA LYS A 280 17.22 11.26 -19.28
C LYS A 280 18.51 12.04 -19.55
N ASP A 281 19.00 12.78 -18.54
CA ASP A 281 20.15 13.67 -18.70
C ASP A 281 20.98 13.72 -17.41
N ASP A 282 21.98 12.86 -17.32
CA ASP A 282 22.87 12.72 -16.15
C ASP A 282 23.65 14.00 -15.80
N SER A 283 23.69 15.00 -16.69
CA SER A 283 24.30 16.30 -16.40
C SER A 283 23.43 17.21 -15.56
N LYS A 284 22.12 16.95 -15.48
CA LYS A 284 21.17 17.70 -14.68
C LYS A 284 21.08 17.10 -13.29
N VAL A 285 21.77 17.71 -12.36
CA VAL A 285 21.92 17.25 -10.98
C VAL A 285 21.39 18.32 -10.02
N THR A 286 20.45 17.96 -9.17
CA THR A 286 20.03 18.76 -8.02
C THR A 286 20.76 18.25 -6.77
N GLY A 287 21.55 19.08 -6.13
CA GLY A 287 22.35 18.70 -4.96
C GLY A 287 21.50 18.71 -3.69
N GLY A 288 21.63 17.66 -2.88
CA GLY A 288 21.14 17.62 -1.51
C GLY A 288 22.13 18.18 -0.49
N PRO A 289 21.81 18.06 0.83
CA PRO A 289 22.69 18.50 1.91
C PRO A 289 24.08 17.89 1.80
N VAL A 290 25.11 18.71 1.95
CA VAL A 290 26.51 18.28 1.96
C VAL A 290 26.96 18.06 3.39
N GLN A 291 27.61 16.92 3.65
CA GLN A 291 28.28 16.64 4.91
C GLN A 291 29.81 16.64 4.73
N ASP A 292 30.50 17.32 5.62
CA ASP A 292 31.95 17.47 5.60
C ASP A 292 32.62 16.46 6.54
N TYR A 293 33.71 15.86 6.08
CA TYR A 293 34.54 14.94 6.83
C TYR A 293 36.01 15.35 6.70
N VAL A 294 36.78 15.12 7.77
CA VAL A 294 38.21 15.34 7.73
C VAL A 294 38.90 13.99 7.59
N SER A 295 39.76 13.86 6.61
CA SER A 295 40.51 12.64 6.39
C SER A 295 41.39 12.29 7.59
N ALA A 296 41.31 11.02 8.01
CA ALA A 296 42.17 10.45 9.03
C ALA A 296 43.56 9.96 8.46
N GLY A 297 43.74 10.01 7.14
CA GLY A 297 44.92 9.51 6.46
C GLY A 297 44.65 8.23 5.67
N ASP A 298 45.22 7.10 6.03
CA ASP A 298 45.21 5.85 5.28
C ASP A 298 43.80 5.38 4.92
N GLN A 299 42.88 5.50 5.89
CA GLN A 299 41.46 5.16 5.73
C GLN A 299 40.57 6.17 6.44
N THR A 300 39.50 6.59 5.79
CA THR A 300 38.48 7.46 6.38
C THR A 300 37.12 6.83 6.16
N HIS A 301 36.44 6.51 7.25
CA HIS A 301 35.06 6.00 7.21
C HIS A 301 34.07 7.16 7.14
N ILE A 302 33.22 7.13 6.15
CA ILE A 302 32.17 8.11 5.90
C ILE A 302 30.83 7.41 6.15
N VAL A 303 30.01 8.00 7.00
CA VAL A 303 28.61 7.59 7.19
C VAL A 303 27.75 8.80 6.92
N TYR A 304 27.10 8.81 5.77
CA TYR A 304 26.17 9.83 5.35
C TYR A 304 24.74 9.38 5.62
N SER A 305 23.91 10.25 6.17
CA SER A 305 22.51 9.93 6.45
C SER A 305 21.58 11.13 6.21
N ILE A 306 20.46 10.86 5.53
CA ILE A 306 19.31 11.77 5.40
C ILE A 306 18.12 11.11 6.04
N GLY A 307 17.47 11.81 7.00
CA GLY A 307 16.32 11.28 7.74
C GLY A 307 15.03 11.22 6.89
N ALA A 308 14.78 12.24 6.06
CA ALA A 308 13.66 12.28 5.13
C ALA A 308 13.93 13.26 4.00
N ASP A 309 13.61 12.86 2.76
CA ASP A 309 13.67 13.69 1.56
C ASP A 309 12.67 13.15 0.53
N THR A 310 12.55 13.84 -0.60
CA THR A 310 11.66 13.44 -1.70
C THR A 310 12.45 13.31 -2.99
N VAL A 311 12.04 12.42 -3.87
CA VAL A 311 12.52 12.36 -5.25
C VAL A 311 11.34 12.50 -6.21
N GLY A 312 11.44 13.42 -7.18
CA GLY A 312 10.40 13.70 -8.16
C GLY A 312 10.28 12.66 -9.26
N ASP A 313 9.13 12.66 -9.97
CA ASP A 313 8.96 11.83 -11.16
C ASP A 313 10.01 12.18 -12.23
N GLY A 314 10.57 11.13 -12.87
CA GLY A 314 11.63 11.28 -13.86
C GLY A 314 13.02 11.57 -13.30
N TYR A 315 13.20 11.53 -11.97
CA TYR A 315 14.50 11.67 -11.31
C TYR A 315 14.91 10.37 -10.61
N ARG A 316 16.19 10.30 -10.22
CA ARG A 316 16.78 9.18 -9.48
C ARG A 316 17.77 9.69 -8.44
N VAL A 317 17.82 9.00 -7.30
CA VAL A 317 18.73 9.33 -6.20
C VAL A 317 20.07 8.65 -6.42
N ARG A 318 21.17 9.42 -6.24
CA ARG A 318 22.53 8.91 -6.22
C ARG A 318 23.26 9.42 -4.98
N PHE A 319 24.23 8.65 -4.52
CA PHE A 319 25.17 9.09 -3.50
C PHE A 319 26.51 9.48 -4.13
N GLN A 320 27.04 10.64 -3.73
CA GLN A 320 28.28 11.20 -4.26
C GLN A 320 29.29 11.49 -3.14
N VAL A 321 30.56 11.28 -3.47
CA VAL A 321 31.68 11.66 -2.63
C VAL A 321 32.63 12.56 -3.42
N ALA A 322 33.22 13.57 -2.77
CA ALA A 322 34.30 14.39 -3.32
C ALA A 322 35.45 14.45 -2.30
N GLN A 323 36.70 14.47 -2.77
CA GLN A 323 37.89 14.71 -1.96
C GLN A 323 38.66 15.92 -2.51
N HIS A 324 39.26 16.70 -1.62
CA HIS A 324 39.93 17.97 -1.96
C HIS A 324 41.45 17.93 -1.74
N GLY A 325 42.05 16.72 -1.68
CA GLY A 325 43.48 16.51 -1.57
C GLY A 325 44.21 16.33 -2.89
N SER A 326 45.48 16.12 -2.83
CA SER A 326 46.32 15.75 -3.94
C SER A 326 46.68 14.27 -3.83
N GLY A 327 46.24 13.44 -4.77
CA GLY A 327 46.59 12.02 -4.75
C GLY A 327 45.56 11.11 -5.43
N ALA A 328 45.93 9.84 -5.61
CA ALA A 328 45.04 8.80 -6.13
C ALA A 328 44.19 8.22 -5.03
N ALA A 329 43.06 8.87 -4.71
CA ALA A 329 42.10 8.40 -3.74
C ALA A 329 41.11 7.40 -4.37
N LYS A 330 40.54 6.56 -3.51
CA LYS A 330 39.55 5.55 -3.90
C LYS A 330 38.44 5.43 -2.86
N VAL A 331 37.26 5.06 -3.32
CA VAL A 331 36.24 4.39 -2.49
C VAL A 331 36.59 2.90 -2.47
N ALA A 332 36.79 2.35 -1.28
CA ALA A 332 37.16 0.94 -1.10
C ALA A 332 35.96 0.00 -1.25
N THR A 333 36.25 -1.30 -1.34
CA THR A 333 35.21 -2.35 -1.25
C THR A 333 34.63 -2.43 0.14
N GLY A 334 33.44 -3.07 0.27
CA GLY A 334 32.76 -3.28 1.57
C GLY A 334 31.90 -2.10 2.04
N GLY A 335 31.73 -1.08 1.22
CA GLY A 335 30.73 -0.04 1.46
C GLY A 335 29.32 -0.56 1.28
N SER A 336 28.34 0.09 1.93
CA SER A 336 26.93 -0.24 1.83
C SER A 336 26.05 1.01 1.78
N ALA A 337 24.87 0.89 1.15
CA ALA A 337 23.81 1.87 1.27
C ALA A 337 22.47 1.19 1.51
N LYS A 338 21.62 1.86 2.30
CA LYS A 338 20.22 1.52 2.48
C LYS A 338 19.35 2.74 2.20
N VAL A 339 18.32 2.53 1.42
CA VAL A 339 17.27 3.51 1.17
C VAL A 339 15.95 2.88 1.58
N PHE A 340 15.28 3.49 2.53
CA PHE A 340 13.86 3.20 2.81
C PHE A 340 13.02 4.23 2.05
N PHE A 341 11.95 3.79 1.40
CA PHE A 341 11.11 4.68 0.63
C PHE A 341 9.62 4.34 0.71
N TRP A 342 8.78 5.37 0.55
CA TRP A 342 7.32 5.32 0.57
C TRP A 342 6.79 5.94 -0.73
N ARG A 343 5.76 5.32 -1.32
CA ARG A 343 5.11 5.79 -2.56
C ARG A 343 3.63 5.99 -2.39
#